data_36cb932e725080f0f20ffd1e769f900b
#
_entry.id   36cb932e725080f0f20ffd1e769f900b
#
_cell.length_a   1.000
_cell.length_b   1.000
_cell.length_c   1.000
_cell.angle_alpha   90.00
_cell.angle_beta   90.00
_cell.angle_gamma   90.00
#
_symmetry.space_group_name_H-M   'P 1'
#
loop_
_entity.id
_entity.type
_entity.pdbx_description
1 polymer ?
#
loop_
_entity_poly.entity_id
_entity_poly.type
_entity_poly.pdbx_seq_one_letter_code
_entity_poly.pdbx_strand_id
1 'polypeptide(L)'
;MKKRALISVSDKTGLTALVRQLVEMDWEVISTGGTYRALHEAGLPVVNISEVTGFPEILDGRVKTLHPNIHSGILARRNEESHMEQLNEHQLSLIDLVIVNLYPFQQTIAKPSVTWEEAIENIDIGGPSMLRAAAKNHRDVTVIVDVADYDELVRQLKEQGETSPAWRQALAAKVFRHTAAYDSVIAKYLTERTASTEYPDRLTVTYERVQTLRYGENPHQSAAFYREPNVRDGLPARSEEHTSELQSHTEI
;
A
#
# COMPACT_ATOMS: atom_id res chain seq x y z
N MET A 1 24.44 -12.07 1.31
CA MET A 1 23.59 -11.81 0.12
C MET A 1 23.18 -10.35 0.12
N LYS A 2 23.04 -9.73 -1.05
CA LYS A 2 22.56 -8.37 -1.21
C LYS A 2 21.09 -8.30 -0.79
N LYS A 3 20.68 -7.26 -0.03
CA LYS A 3 19.27 -7.05 0.32
C LYS A 3 18.48 -6.64 -0.90
N ARG A 4 17.21 -7.07 -0.99
CA ARG A 4 16.35 -6.85 -2.14
C ARG A 4 15.10 -6.04 -1.79
N ALA A 5 14.84 -5.02 -2.61
CA ALA A 5 13.62 -4.22 -2.56
C ALA A 5 12.77 -4.47 -3.80
N LEU A 6 11.54 -4.90 -3.62
CA LEU A 6 10.53 -4.99 -4.68
C LEU A 6 9.65 -3.75 -4.65
N ILE A 7 9.68 -2.97 -5.74
CA ILE A 7 9.02 -1.66 -5.81
C ILE A 7 8.06 -1.62 -7.00
N SER A 8 6.79 -1.39 -6.73
CA SER A 8 5.75 -1.22 -7.74
C SER A 8 4.75 -0.16 -7.27
N VAL A 9 4.85 1.05 -7.80
CA VAL A 9 4.06 2.20 -7.34
C VAL A 9 3.34 2.90 -8.48
N SER A 10 2.08 3.27 -8.26
CA SER A 10 1.31 4.13 -9.15
C SER A 10 1.71 5.60 -8.97
N ASP A 11 1.77 6.08 -7.72
CA ASP A 11 2.31 7.39 -7.36
C ASP A 11 3.84 7.31 -7.22
N LYS A 12 4.55 8.10 -8.03
CA LYS A 12 6.01 8.14 -8.10
C LYS A 12 6.64 9.29 -7.30
N THR A 13 5.85 9.95 -6.46
CA THR A 13 6.33 11.03 -5.58
C THR A 13 7.46 10.51 -4.69
N GLY A 14 8.62 11.19 -4.71
CA GLY A 14 9.79 10.83 -3.92
C GLY A 14 10.51 9.53 -4.31
N LEU A 15 9.98 8.76 -5.27
CA LEU A 15 10.48 7.44 -5.64
C LEU A 15 11.95 7.45 -6.04
N THR A 16 12.34 8.33 -6.97
CA THR A 16 13.73 8.39 -7.49
C THR A 16 14.73 8.71 -6.38
N ALA A 17 14.38 9.61 -5.47
CA ALA A 17 15.22 9.96 -4.34
C ALA A 17 15.38 8.79 -3.36
N LEU A 18 14.29 8.09 -3.06
CA LEU A 18 14.31 6.89 -2.23
C LEU A 18 15.18 5.79 -2.84
N VAL A 19 14.96 5.46 -4.12
CA VAL A 19 15.68 4.37 -4.79
C VAL A 19 17.18 4.68 -4.89
N ARG A 20 17.56 5.94 -5.12
CA ARG A 20 18.96 6.36 -5.10
C ARG A 20 19.62 6.03 -3.76
N GLN A 21 18.95 6.34 -2.65
CA GLN A 21 19.45 6.03 -1.31
C GLN A 21 19.53 4.52 -1.04
N LEU A 22 18.57 3.74 -1.53
CA LEU A 22 18.64 2.27 -1.42
C LEU A 22 19.84 1.71 -2.20
N VAL A 23 20.08 2.20 -3.41
CA VAL A 23 21.23 1.80 -4.24
C VAL A 23 22.56 2.19 -3.56
N GLU A 24 22.67 3.39 -2.98
CA GLU A 24 23.82 3.83 -2.20
C GLU A 24 24.08 2.95 -0.98
N MET A 25 23.06 2.32 -0.42
CA MET A 25 23.14 1.34 0.67
C MET A 25 23.31 -0.11 0.18
N ASP A 26 23.68 -0.30 -1.08
CA ASP A 26 23.91 -1.61 -1.72
C ASP A 26 22.69 -2.52 -1.79
N TRP A 27 21.47 -1.96 -1.91
CA TRP A 27 20.26 -2.74 -2.17
C TRP A 27 20.12 -3.04 -3.67
N GLU A 28 19.66 -4.26 -3.98
CA GLU A 28 19.18 -4.60 -5.32
C GLU A 28 17.69 -4.19 -5.41
N VAL A 29 17.36 -3.39 -6.42
CA VAL A 29 16.00 -2.91 -6.63
C VAL A 29 15.38 -3.67 -7.79
N ILE A 30 14.24 -4.34 -7.52
CA ILE A 30 13.43 -5.06 -8.50
C ILE A 30 12.17 -4.26 -8.75
N SER A 31 11.78 -4.09 -10.00
CA SER A 31 10.60 -3.32 -10.34
C SER A 31 9.90 -3.84 -11.60
N THR A 32 8.71 -3.32 -11.87
CA THR A 32 7.86 -3.73 -13.00
C THR A 32 7.14 -2.55 -13.64
N GLY A 33 6.71 -2.72 -14.88
CA GLY A 33 5.83 -1.79 -15.61
C GLY A 33 6.33 -0.35 -15.64
N GLY A 34 5.43 0.59 -15.34
CA GLY A 34 5.72 2.02 -15.34
C GLY A 34 6.71 2.47 -14.26
N THR A 35 6.81 1.73 -13.14
CA THR A 35 7.80 2.01 -12.08
C THR A 35 9.21 1.67 -12.57
N TYR A 36 9.38 0.49 -13.17
CA TYR A 36 10.65 0.10 -13.78
C TYR A 36 11.12 1.14 -14.83
N ARG A 37 10.24 1.53 -15.75
CA ARG A 37 10.57 2.51 -16.78
C ARG A 37 11.04 3.84 -16.18
N ALA A 38 10.30 4.38 -15.22
CA ALA A 38 10.65 5.65 -14.58
C ALA A 38 12.02 5.60 -13.86
N LEU A 39 12.34 4.50 -13.20
CA LEU A 39 13.63 4.34 -12.52
C LEU A 39 14.79 4.14 -13.51
N HIS A 40 14.57 3.35 -14.55
CA HIS A 40 15.54 3.11 -15.61
C HIS A 40 15.86 4.39 -16.40
N GLU A 41 14.83 5.19 -16.74
CA GLU A 41 15.00 6.50 -17.39
C GLU A 41 15.72 7.51 -16.50
N ALA A 42 15.61 7.38 -15.19
CA ALA A 42 16.37 8.17 -14.21
C ALA A 42 17.84 7.70 -14.05
N GLY A 43 18.28 6.70 -14.82
CA GLY A 43 19.63 6.15 -14.78
C GLY A 43 19.95 5.33 -13.54
N LEU A 44 18.94 4.82 -12.83
CA LEU A 44 19.14 3.99 -11.64
C LEU A 44 19.26 2.50 -12.01
N PRO A 45 20.15 1.75 -11.35
CA PRO A 45 20.28 0.31 -11.54
C PRO A 45 19.04 -0.39 -10.95
N VAL A 46 18.18 -0.87 -11.84
CA VAL A 46 16.94 -1.57 -11.47
C VAL A 46 16.79 -2.83 -12.31
N VAL A 47 16.45 -3.93 -11.66
CA VAL A 47 16.21 -5.24 -12.29
C VAL A 47 14.75 -5.33 -12.70
N ASN A 48 14.48 -5.76 -13.92
CA ASN A 48 13.10 -6.01 -14.33
C ASN A 48 12.59 -7.29 -13.68
N ILE A 49 11.33 -7.28 -13.25
CA ILE A 49 10.72 -8.44 -12.58
C ILE A 49 10.73 -9.71 -13.46
N SER A 50 10.67 -9.56 -14.78
CA SER A 50 10.75 -10.69 -15.72
C SER A 50 12.11 -11.40 -15.68
N GLU A 51 13.18 -10.70 -15.31
CA GLU A 51 14.51 -11.31 -15.12
C GLU A 51 14.54 -12.18 -13.86
N VAL A 52 13.81 -11.78 -12.83
CA VAL A 52 13.70 -12.52 -11.56
C VAL A 52 12.76 -13.71 -11.69
N THR A 53 11.67 -13.56 -12.42
CA THR A 53 10.67 -14.65 -12.60
C THR A 53 11.07 -15.64 -13.67
N GLY A 54 11.90 -15.23 -14.64
CA GLY A 54 12.17 -15.98 -15.87
C GLY A 54 10.93 -16.09 -16.77
N PHE A 55 9.89 -15.28 -16.49
CA PHE A 55 8.62 -15.32 -17.21
C PHE A 55 8.24 -13.93 -17.74
N PRO A 56 7.78 -13.82 -18.99
CA PRO A 56 7.38 -12.54 -19.56
C PRO A 56 6.12 -11.99 -18.90
N GLU A 57 5.96 -10.69 -18.96
CA GLU A 57 4.68 -10.02 -18.67
C GLU A 57 3.66 -10.41 -19.76
N ILE A 58 2.50 -10.92 -19.36
CA ILE A 58 1.46 -11.38 -20.29
C ILE A 58 0.11 -10.76 -19.97
N LEU A 59 -0.86 -10.94 -20.86
CA LEU A 59 -2.23 -10.44 -20.72
C LEU A 59 -2.25 -8.92 -20.46
N ASP A 60 -1.50 -8.17 -21.28
CA ASP A 60 -1.36 -6.71 -21.19
C ASP A 60 -0.93 -6.19 -19.80
N GLY A 61 -0.09 -7.01 -19.11
CA GLY A 61 0.43 -6.67 -17.80
C GLY A 61 -0.43 -7.11 -16.61
N ARG A 62 -1.53 -7.81 -16.85
CA ARG A 62 -2.38 -8.34 -15.76
C ARG A 62 -1.67 -9.43 -14.96
N VAL A 63 -0.71 -10.14 -15.57
CA VAL A 63 0.11 -11.17 -14.91
C VAL A 63 1.59 -10.84 -15.07
N LYS A 64 2.23 -10.50 -13.96
CA LYS A 64 3.67 -10.18 -13.88
C LYS A 64 4.29 -10.45 -12.52
N THR A 65 3.56 -10.20 -11.43
CA THR A 65 4.05 -10.32 -10.05
C THR A 65 3.50 -11.54 -9.32
N LEU A 66 2.42 -12.15 -9.83
CA LEU A 66 1.83 -13.37 -9.29
C LEU A 66 2.66 -14.59 -9.70
N HIS A 67 3.84 -14.72 -9.11
CA HIS A 67 4.79 -15.77 -9.46
C HIS A 67 5.42 -16.38 -8.20
N PRO A 68 5.67 -17.70 -8.15
CA PRO A 68 6.31 -18.34 -7.01
C PRO A 68 7.65 -17.72 -6.63
N ASN A 69 8.50 -17.34 -7.59
CA ASN A 69 9.80 -16.70 -7.33
C ASN A 69 9.68 -15.40 -6.52
N ILE A 70 8.59 -14.67 -6.69
CA ILE A 70 8.34 -13.44 -5.95
C ILE A 70 7.76 -13.74 -4.58
N HIS A 71 6.68 -14.52 -4.53
CA HIS A 71 5.96 -14.77 -3.29
C HIS A 71 6.73 -15.65 -2.30
N SER A 72 7.56 -16.59 -2.78
CA SER A 72 8.47 -17.36 -1.92
C SER A 72 9.49 -16.45 -1.24
N GLY A 73 10.09 -15.51 -1.99
CA GLY A 73 11.04 -14.55 -1.44
C GLY A 73 10.44 -13.64 -0.36
N ILE A 74 9.15 -13.30 -0.47
CA ILE A 74 8.42 -12.49 0.50
C ILE A 74 7.97 -13.33 1.71
N LEU A 75 7.45 -14.55 1.47
CA LEU A 75 6.76 -15.35 2.50
C LEU A 75 7.66 -16.28 3.30
N ALA A 76 8.90 -16.51 2.85
CA ALA A 76 9.82 -17.39 3.56
C ALA A 76 10.13 -16.86 4.97
N ARG A 77 9.90 -17.70 5.97
CA ARG A 77 10.28 -17.42 7.37
C ARG A 77 11.77 -17.76 7.54
N ARG A 78 12.59 -16.75 7.84
CA ARG A 78 14.05 -16.87 7.84
C ARG A 78 14.59 -17.72 8.99
N ASN A 79 13.80 -17.90 10.04
CA ASN A 79 14.13 -18.76 11.17
C ASN A 79 13.71 -20.23 10.99
N GLU A 80 13.09 -20.57 9.85
CA GLU A 80 12.68 -21.94 9.53
C GLU A 80 13.68 -22.53 8.52
N GLU A 81 14.47 -23.49 8.98
CA GLU A 81 15.50 -24.14 8.17
C GLU A 81 14.95 -24.74 6.88
N SER A 82 13.82 -25.45 6.98
CA SER A 82 13.15 -26.05 5.83
C SER A 82 12.73 -25.03 4.75
N HIS A 83 12.36 -23.80 5.15
CA HIS A 83 12.07 -22.74 4.19
C HIS A 83 13.33 -22.27 3.46
N MET A 84 14.44 -22.14 4.20
CA MET A 84 15.71 -21.71 3.62
C MET A 84 16.31 -22.79 2.69
N GLU A 85 16.16 -24.06 3.05
CA GLU A 85 16.54 -25.21 2.20
C GLU A 85 15.77 -25.20 0.88
N GLN A 86 14.42 -25.06 0.92
CA GLN A 86 13.58 -24.98 -0.27
C GLN A 86 13.94 -23.81 -1.17
N LEU A 87 14.18 -22.61 -0.59
CA LEU A 87 14.64 -21.48 -1.39
C LEU A 87 15.97 -21.77 -2.09
N ASN A 88 16.90 -22.39 -1.40
CA ASN A 88 18.21 -22.77 -1.97
C ASN A 88 18.06 -23.84 -3.06
N GLU A 89 17.28 -24.88 -2.82
CA GLU A 89 16.99 -25.97 -3.78
C GLU A 89 16.41 -25.41 -5.10
N HIS A 90 15.49 -24.47 -4.99
CA HIS A 90 14.84 -23.84 -6.15
C HIS A 90 15.55 -22.59 -6.66
N GLN A 91 16.72 -22.23 -6.11
CA GLN A 91 17.51 -21.04 -6.47
C GLN A 91 16.72 -19.73 -6.33
N LEU A 92 15.84 -19.67 -5.33
CA LEU A 92 15.01 -18.53 -5.04
C LEU A 92 15.71 -17.58 -4.06
N SER A 93 15.48 -16.30 -4.22
CA SER A 93 16.10 -15.26 -3.39
C SER A 93 15.07 -14.57 -2.51
N LEU A 94 15.51 -14.16 -1.32
CA LEU A 94 14.72 -13.40 -0.37
C LEU A 94 14.40 -12.00 -0.91
N ILE A 95 13.26 -11.46 -0.49
CA ILE A 95 12.86 -10.05 -0.63
C ILE A 95 12.74 -9.46 0.75
N ASP A 96 13.46 -8.37 1.03
CA ASP A 96 13.59 -7.75 2.34
C ASP A 96 12.65 -6.55 2.53
N LEU A 97 12.30 -5.90 1.42
CA LEU A 97 11.49 -4.69 1.39
C LEU A 97 10.49 -4.77 0.24
N VAL A 98 9.24 -4.47 0.52
CA VAL A 98 8.16 -4.36 -0.46
C VAL A 98 7.57 -2.96 -0.38
N ILE A 99 7.62 -2.21 -1.48
CA ILE A 99 7.03 -0.88 -1.60
C ILE A 99 6.00 -0.92 -2.72
N VAL A 100 4.74 -0.82 -2.35
CA VAL A 100 3.63 -0.86 -3.30
C VAL A 100 2.58 0.15 -2.88
N ASN A 101 2.19 1.03 -3.78
CA ASN A 101 0.92 1.72 -3.66
C ASN A 101 -0.01 1.28 -4.80
N LEU A 102 -1.26 1.07 -4.46
CA LEU A 102 -2.25 0.48 -5.35
C LEU A 102 -2.66 1.45 -6.46
N TYR A 103 -3.22 0.94 -7.53
CA TYR A 103 -3.87 1.77 -8.53
C TYR A 103 -4.97 2.61 -7.87
N PRO A 104 -5.11 3.89 -8.26
CA PRO A 104 -6.01 4.82 -7.59
C PRO A 104 -7.47 4.58 -8.03
N PHE A 105 -8.04 3.40 -7.72
CA PHE A 105 -9.40 3.00 -8.08
C PHE A 105 -10.43 4.05 -7.70
N GLN A 106 -10.34 4.59 -6.48
CA GLN A 106 -11.21 5.64 -5.99
C GLN A 106 -11.18 6.91 -6.85
N GLN A 107 -9.98 7.32 -7.32
CA GLN A 107 -9.84 8.48 -8.22
C GLN A 107 -10.37 8.15 -9.62
N THR A 108 -10.21 6.92 -10.06
CA THR A 108 -10.72 6.46 -11.35
C THR A 108 -12.25 6.52 -11.40
N ILE A 109 -12.91 5.96 -10.38
CA ILE A 109 -14.38 5.96 -10.33
C ILE A 109 -15.00 7.33 -10.02
N ALA A 110 -14.21 8.29 -9.53
CA ALA A 110 -14.66 9.67 -9.31
C ALA A 110 -14.74 10.50 -10.61
N LYS A 111 -14.21 10.00 -11.72
CA LYS A 111 -14.30 10.68 -13.03
C LYS A 111 -15.72 10.59 -13.55
N PRO A 112 -16.34 11.73 -14.00
CA PRO A 112 -17.73 11.73 -14.48
C PRO A 112 -17.98 10.81 -15.68
N SER A 113 -16.95 10.56 -16.50
CA SER A 113 -17.02 9.79 -17.75
C SER A 113 -16.44 8.38 -17.64
N VAL A 114 -16.18 7.87 -16.43
CA VAL A 114 -15.60 6.54 -16.27
C VAL A 114 -16.58 5.47 -16.80
N THR A 115 -16.07 4.60 -17.66
CA THR A 115 -16.84 3.43 -18.11
C THR A 115 -16.74 2.30 -17.09
N TRP A 116 -17.64 1.31 -17.24
CA TRP A 116 -17.58 0.10 -16.42
C TRP A 116 -16.26 -0.66 -16.65
N GLU A 117 -15.88 -0.80 -17.90
CA GLU A 117 -14.67 -1.51 -18.33
C GLU A 117 -13.40 -0.83 -17.77
N GLU A 118 -13.34 0.51 -17.84
CA GLU A 118 -12.22 1.26 -17.25
C GLU A 118 -12.14 1.07 -15.73
N ALA A 119 -13.27 1.07 -15.04
CA ALA A 119 -13.28 0.84 -13.60
C ALA A 119 -12.79 -0.56 -13.26
N ILE A 120 -13.27 -1.59 -13.95
CA ILE A 120 -12.85 -2.99 -13.73
C ILE A 120 -11.38 -3.18 -14.03
N GLU A 121 -10.85 -2.59 -15.12
CA GLU A 121 -9.43 -2.71 -15.48
C GLU A 121 -8.49 -2.03 -14.47
N ASN A 122 -9.00 -1.06 -13.70
CA ASN A 122 -8.24 -0.39 -12.64
C ASN A 122 -8.30 -1.11 -11.27
N ILE A 123 -8.87 -2.30 -11.19
CA ILE A 123 -8.78 -3.14 -9.99
C ILE A 123 -7.40 -3.80 -9.95
N ASP A 124 -6.60 -3.43 -8.95
CA ASP A 124 -5.26 -4.00 -8.75
C ASP A 124 -5.34 -5.37 -8.07
N ILE A 125 -4.76 -6.39 -8.70
CA ILE A 125 -4.68 -7.76 -8.19
C ILE A 125 -3.31 -8.04 -7.58
N GLY A 126 -2.26 -7.71 -8.30
CA GLY A 126 -0.87 -8.04 -7.91
C GLY A 126 -0.39 -7.23 -6.72
N GLY A 127 -0.73 -5.95 -6.68
CA GLY A 127 -0.36 -5.04 -5.58
C GLY A 127 -0.86 -5.51 -4.22
N PRO A 128 -2.18 -5.72 -4.04
CA PRO A 128 -2.72 -6.26 -2.80
C PRO A 128 -2.13 -7.60 -2.39
N SER A 129 -1.87 -8.50 -3.36
CA SER A 129 -1.26 -9.81 -3.09
C SER A 129 0.14 -9.67 -2.49
N MET A 130 1.01 -8.83 -3.08
CA MET A 130 2.36 -8.57 -2.56
C MET A 130 2.33 -7.89 -1.19
N LEU A 131 1.46 -6.88 -1.01
CA LEU A 131 1.29 -6.17 0.25
C LEU A 131 0.87 -7.11 1.37
N ARG A 132 -0.14 -7.95 1.13
CA ARG A 132 -0.66 -8.90 2.12
C ARG A 132 0.37 -9.97 2.47
N ALA A 133 1.14 -10.45 1.48
CA ALA A 133 2.24 -11.41 1.70
C ALA A 133 3.33 -10.81 2.60
N ALA A 134 3.80 -9.59 2.29
CA ALA A 134 4.81 -8.90 3.07
C ALA A 134 4.31 -8.56 4.49
N ALA A 135 3.09 -8.05 4.62
CA ALA A 135 2.48 -7.77 5.93
C ALA A 135 2.30 -9.02 6.79
N LYS A 136 1.93 -10.17 6.19
CA LYS A 136 1.88 -11.46 6.89
C LYS A 136 3.25 -11.86 7.42
N ASN A 137 4.32 -11.60 6.68
CA ASN A 137 5.69 -11.91 7.05
C ASN A 137 6.46 -10.70 7.61
N HIS A 138 5.78 -9.76 8.29
CA HIS A 138 6.37 -8.54 8.84
C HIS A 138 7.51 -8.78 9.85
N ARG A 139 7.66 -9.99 10.35
CA ARG A 139 8.82 -10.39 11.15
C ARG A 139 10.11 -10.20 10.36
N ASP A 140 10.10 -10.60 9.09
CA ASP A 140 11.29 -10.69 8.24
C ASP A 140 11.30 -9.66 7.10
N VAL A 141 10.15 -9.07 6.74
CA VAL A 141 9.98 -8.18 5.60
C VAL A 141 9.41 -6.84 6.03
N THR A 142 10.01 -5.76 5.53
CA THR A 142 9.45 -4.41 5.66
C THR A 142 8.46 -4.16 4.53
N VAL A 143 7.29 -3.58 4.82
CA VAL A 143 6.28 -3.26 3.81
C VAL A 143 5.83 -1.81 3.91
N ILE A 144 5.86 -1.09 2.78
CA ILE A 144 5.49 0.33 2.69
C ILE A 144 4.36 0.50 1.68
N VAL A 145 3.30 1.21 2.07
CA VAL A 145 2.15 1.56 1.21
C VAL A 145 2.00 3.06 0.97
N ASP A 146 2.72 3.86 1.72
CA ASP A 146 2.54 5.30 1.81
C ASP A 146 3.87 6.04 1.65
N VAL A 147 3.90 7.05 0.80
CA VAL A 147 5.08 7.91 0.57
C VAL A 147 5.56 8.59 1.86
N ALA A 148 4.65 8.89 2.79
CA ALA A 148 4.98 9.50 4.08
C ALA A 148 5.91 8.63 4.96
N ASP A 149 6.02 7.33 4.68
CA ASP A 149 6.89 6.42 5.41
C ASP A 149 8.32 6.34 4.84
N TYR A 150 8.62 6.98 3.70
CA TYR A 150 9.92 6.87 3.02
C TYR A 150 11.08 7.44 3.84
N ASP A 151 10.90 8.60 4.45
CA ASP A 151 11.96 9.23 5.24
C ASP A 151 12.32 8.41 6.48
N GLU A 152 11.32 7.87 7.16
CA GLU A 152 11.54 6.99 8.31
C GLU A 152 12.19 5.67 7.91
N LEU A 153 11.81 5.08 6.77
CA LEU A 153 12.47 3.91 6.20
C LEU A 153 13.96 4.17 6.02
N VAL A 154 14.30 5.25 5.31
CA VAL A 154 15.69 5.61 5.03
C VAL A 154 16.47 5.89 6.30
N ARG A 155 15.86 6.60 7.26
CA ARG A 155 16.48 6.88 8.56
C ARG A 155 16.86 5.59 9.28
N GLN A 156 15.92 4.65 9.43
CA GLN A 156 16.21 3.39 10.13
C GLN A 156 17.26 2.55 9.39
N LEU A 157 17.19 2.46 8.05
CA LEU A 157 18.17 1.71 7.27
C LEU A 157 19.59 2.29 7.39
N LYS A 158 19.73 3.62 7.43
CA LYS A 158 21.04 4.29 7.61
C LYS A 158 21.60 4.13 9.01
N GLU A 159 20.76 4.26 10.03
CA GLU A 159 21.18 4.22 11.43
C GLU A 159 21.42 2.81 11.95
N GLN A 160 20.62 1.84 11.53
CA GLN A 160 20.56 0.50 12.12
C GLN A 160 20.85 -0.63 11.11
N GLY A 161 20.90 -0.31 9.80
CA GLY A 161 21.03 -1.30 8.73
C GLY A 161 19.75 -2.10 8.46
N GLU A 162 18.72 -1.95 9.32
CA GLU A 162 17.42 -2.62 9.20
C GLU A 162 16.30 -1.80 9.86
N THR A 163 15.06 -2.16 9.62
CA THR A 163 13.91 -1.56 10.29
C THR A 163 13.59 -2.28 11.59
N SER A 164 13.08 -1.54 12.57
CA SER A 164 12.73 -2.12 13.87
C SER A 164 11.52 -3.06 13.78
N PRO A 165 11.48 -4.16 14.56
CA PRO A 165 10.35 -5.09 14.57
C PRO A 165 9.02 -4.41 14.91
N ALA A 166 9.03 -3.46 15.86
CA ALA A 166 7.84 -2.71 16.26
C ALA A 166 7.28 -1.87 15.10
N TRP A 167 8.17 -1.25 14.31
CA TRP A 167 7.74 -0.46 13.16
C TRP A 167 7.22 -1.36 12.03
N ARG A 168 7.88 -2.49 11.74
CA ARG A 168 7.36 -3.48 10.78
C ARG A 168 5.95 -3.97 11.15
N GLN A 169 5.70 -4.21 12.43
CA GLN A 169 4.37 -4.58 12.92
C GLN A 169 3.33 -3.47 12.69
N ALA A 170 3.69 -2.22 12.96
CA ALA A 170 2.82 -1.05 12.71
C ALA A 170 2.53 -0.88 11.22
N LEU A 171 3.53 -1.06 10.36
CA LEU A 171 3.39 -1.04 8.90
C LEU A 171 2.48 -2.18 8.40
N ALA A 172 2.60 -3.38 8.94
CA ALA A 172 1.72 -4.50 8.60
C ALA A 172 0.25 -4.17 8.92
N ALA A 173 -0.01 -3.58 10.08
CA ALA A 173 -1.35 -3.11 10.44
C ALA A 173 -1.85 -1.99 9.48
N LYS A 174 -0.95 -1.07 9.06
CA LYS A 174 -1.26 -0.02 8.07
C LYS A 174 -1.67 -0.65 6.73
N VAL A 175 -0.94 -1.67 6.27
CA VAL A 175 -1.25 -2.42 5.04
C VAL A 175 -2.64 -3.02 5.08
N PHE A 176 -3.00 -3.74 6.16
CA PHE A 176 -4.31 -4.38 6.22
C PHE A 176 -5.46 -3.36 6.28
N ARG A 177 -5.27 -2.22 6.96
CA ARG A 177 -6.24 -1.11 6.87
C ARG A 177 -6.35 -0.56 5.45
N HIS A 178 -5.22 -0.41 4.75
CA HIS A 178 -5.18 0.11 3.38
C HIS A 178 -5.89 -0.83 2.39
N THR A 179 -5.59 -2.13 2.44
CA THR A 179 -6.24 -3.11 1.55
C THR A 179 -7.72 -3.31 1.88
N ALA A 180 -8.12 -3.27 3.16
CA ALA A 180 -9.52 -3.32 3.56
C ALA A 180 -10.31 -2.11 3.04
N ALA A 181 -9.76 -0.91 3.14
CA ALA A 181 -10.36 0.31 2.59
C ALA A 181 -10.46 0.23 1.07
N TYR A 182 -9.43 -0.25 0.39
CA TYR A 182 -9.41 -0.47 -1.06
C TYR A 182 -10.53 -1.41 -1.50
N ASP A 183 -10.63 -2.59 -0.91
CA ASP A 183 -11.67 -3.58 -1.20
C ASP A 183 -13.08 -3.06 -0.87
N SER A 184 -13.22 -2.27 0.20
CA SER A 184 -14.50 -1.65 0.59
C SER A 184 -15.03 -0.69 -0.49
N VAL A 185 -14.15 0.12 -1.09
CA VAL A 185 -14.51 1.04 -2.18
C VAL A 185 -14.93 0.27 -3.43
N ILE A 186 -14.21 -0.81 -3.77
CA ILE A 186 -14.56 -1.69 -4.91
C ILE A 186 -15.92 -2.35 -4.65
N ALA A 187 -16.11 -2.93 -3.47
CA ALA A 187 -17.36 -3.60 -3.11
C ALA A 187 -18.56 -2.66 -3.20
N LYS A 188 -18.42 -1.43 -2.67
CA LYS A 188 -19.46 -0.38 -2.77
C LYS A 188 -19.79 -0.08 -4.24
N TYR A 189 -18.77 0.21 -5.05
CA TYR A 189 -18.93 0.57 -6.47
C TYR A 189 -19.63 -0.53 -7.26
N LEU A 190 -19.23 -1.79 -7.08
CA LEU A 190 -19.84 -2.93 -7.77
C LEU A 190 -21.28 -3.18 -7.30
N THR A 191 -21.52 -3.12 -5.99
CA THR A 191 -22.86 -3.31 -5.42
C THR A 191 -23.86 -2.30 -5.95
N GLU A 192 -23.53 -1.01 -5.95
CA GLU A 192 -24.39 0.06 -6.44
C GLU A 192 -24.77 -0.07 -7.92
N ARG A 193 -23.96 -0.76 -8.73
CA ARG A 193 -24.18 -0.94 -10.17
C ARG A 193 -24.74 -2.29 -10.58
N THR A 194 -24.65 -3.29 -9.73
CA THR A 194 -25.07 -4.66 -10.03
C THR A 194 -26.18 -5.16 -9.13
N ALA A 195 -26.40 -4.50 -8.01
CA ALA A 195 -27.37 -4.98 -7.02
C ALA A 195 -28.82 -4.88 -7.51
N SER A 196 -29.52 -5.98 -7.39
CA SER A 196 -30.97 -6.05 -7.50
C SER A 196 -31.68 -5.73 -6.17
N THR A 197 -30.93 -5.42 -5.12
CA THR A 197 -31.43 -5.14 -3.77
C THR A 197 -30.79 -3.88 -3.20
N GLU A 198 -31.59 -3.07 -2.51
CA GLU A 198 -31.16 -1.89 -1.79
C GLU A 198 -30.33 -2.22 -0.53
N TYR A 199 -30.53 -3.43 0.01
CA TYR A 199 -29.92 -3.86 1.26
C TYR A 199 -29.07 -5.13 1.03
N PRO A 200 -27.73 -5.01 0.89
CA PRO A 200 -26.86 -6.17 0.74
C PRO A 200 -26.75 -6.95 2.09
N ASP A 201 -26.61 -8.27 2.01
CA ASP A 201 -26.43 -9.13 3.19
C ASP A 201 -25.24 -8.74 4.06
N ARG A 202 -24.22 -8.11 3.47
CA ARG A 202 -23.04 -7.59 4.15
C ARG A 202 -22.71 -6.20 3.66
N LEU A 203 -22.75 -5.22 4.56
CA LEU A 203 -22.35 -3.84 4.29
C LEU A 203 -20.92 -3.62 4.79
N THR A 204 -20.06 -3.11 3.92
CA THR A 204 -18.70 -2.70 4.25
C THR A 204 -18.54 -1.21 3.99
N VAL A 205 -18.14 -0.47 5.01
CA VAL A 205 -17.89 0.97 4.93
C VAL A 205 -16.49 1.30 5.42
N THR A 206 -15.91 2.36 4.86
CA THR A 206 -14.61 2.86 5.26
C THR A 206 -14.70 4.35 5.59
N TYR A 207 -13.97 4.78 6.60
CA TYR A 207 -13.90 6.17 7.02
C TYR A 207 -12.45 6.61 7.13
N GLU A 208 -12.16 7.84 6.70
CA GLU A 208 -10.87 8.48 6.84
C GLU A 208 -10.90 9.43 8.03
N ARG A 209 -9.86 9.36 8.88
CA ARG A 209 -9.71 10.30 9.97
C ARG A 209 -9.32 11.68 9.41
N VAL A 210 -10.19 12.64 9.62
CA VAL A 210 -9.96 14.04 9.23
C VAL A 210 -9.14 14.76 10.30
N GLN A 211 -9.51 14.54 11.59
CA GLN A 211 -8.99 15.30 12.69
C GLN A 211 -8.97 14.50 13.98
N THR A 212 -7.95 14.71 14.81
CA THR A 212 -7.97 14.31 16.22
C THR A 212 -8.43 15.51 17.03
N LEU A 213 -9.47 15.36 17.81
CA LEU A 213 -10.02 16.42 18.65
C LEU A 213 -9.21 16.56 19.94
N ARG A 214 -9.25 17.73 20.57
CA ARG A 214 -8.52 17.99 21.82
C ARG A 214 -9.00 17.14 22.97
N TYR A 215 -10.32 16.89 23.02
CA TYR A 215 -11.00 16.05 24.02
C TYR A 215 -12.33 15.52 23.44
N GLY A 216 -12.92 14.53 24.07
CA GLY A 216 -14.27 14.03 23.76
C GLY A 216 -15.35 14.85 24.44
N GLU A 217 -16.40 14.21 24.96
CA GLU A 217 -17.44 14.85 25.74
C GLU A 217 -16.87 15.45 27.06
N ASN A 218 -15.85 14.80 27.60
CA ASN A 218 -15.15 15.24 28.80
C ASN A 218 -13.64 15.47 28.53
N PRO A 219 -12.94 16.35 29.30
CA PRO A 219 -11.54 16.72 29.06
C PRO A 219 -10.54 15.55 29.12
N HIS A 220 -10.85 14.47 29.82
CA HIS A 220 -10.00 13.27 29.94
C HIS A 220 -10.24 12.24 28.84
N GLN A 221 -11.21 12.46 27.96
CA GLN A 221 -11.53 11.57 26.85
C GLN A 221 -10.79 12.03 25.58
N SER A 222 -10.37 11.07 24.78
CA SER A 222 -9.88 11.32 23.42
C SER A 222 -11.01 11.15 22.42
N ALA A 223 -11.00 11.96 21.35
CA ALA A 223 -11.96 11.85 20.27
C ALA A 223 -11.29 12.12 18.92
N ALA A 224 -11.88 11.64 17.85
CA ALA A 224 -11.46 11.90 16.49
C ALA A 224 -12.66 12.01 15.57
N PHE A 225 -12.53 12.86 14.56
CA PHE A 225 -13.52 13.02 13.52
C PHE A 225 -13.12 12.21 12.28
N TYR A 226 -14.07 11.44 11.76
CA TYR A 226 -13.92 10.62 10.57
C TYR A 226 -14.99 11.01 9.54
N ARG A 227 -14.65 10.90 8.26
CA ARG A 227 -15.59 11.08 7.14
C ARG A 227 -15.49 9.93 6.15
N GLU A 228 -16.54 9.74 5.35
CA GLU A 228 -16.46 8.87 4.17
C GLU A 228 -15.49 9.46 3.13
N PRO A 229 -14.68 8.62 2.46
CA PRO A 229 -13.88 9.06 1.32
C PRO A 229 -14.74 9.71 0.24
N ASN A 230 -14.26 10.82 -0.34
CA ASN A 230 -14.93 11.58 -1.42
C ASN A 230 -16.24 12.31 -1.08
N VAL A 231 -16.69 12.32 0.16
CA VAL A 231 -17.82 13.17 0.55
C VAL A 231 -17.35 14.62 0.63
N ARG A 232 -17.91 15.48 -0.25
CA ARG A 232 -17.54 16.90 -0.38
C ARG A 232 -18.50 17.84 0.32
N ASP A 233 -19.73 17.40 0.55
CA ASP A 233 -20.82 18.24 1.09
C ASP A 233 -21.44 17.61 2.35
N GLY A 234 -22.03 18.46 3.20
CA GLY A 234 -22.73 18.06 4.43
C GLY A 234 -21.85 18.01 5.66
N LEU A 235 -22.41 17.59 6.80
CA LEU A 235 -21.70 17.47 8.09
C LEU A 235 -20.39 16.67 8.01
N PRO A 236 -20.36 15.52 7.30
CA PRO A 236 -19.13 14.74 7.18
C PRO A 236 -18.02 15.41 6.35
N ALA A 237 -18.36 16.45 5.58
CA ALA A 237 -17.42 17.18 4.73
C ALA A 237 -16.89 18.48 5.35
N ARG A 238 -17.42 18.89 6.51
CA ARG A 238 -17.03 20.16 7.15
C ARG A 238 -15.62 20.07 7.71
N SER A 239 -14.82 21.12 7.43
CA SER A 239 -13.48 21.29 7.96
C SER A 239 -13.50 21.97 9.35
N GLU A 240 -12.34 22.06 10.01
CA GLU A 240 -12.15 22.66 11.34
C GLU A 240 -12.74 24.06 11.52
N GLU A 241 -12.80 24.87 10.47
CA GLU A 241 -13.28 26.26 10.53
C GLU A 241 -14.71 26.39 11.05
N HIS A 242 -15.53 25.34 10.89
CA HIS A 242 -16.91 25.35 11.36
C HIS A 242 -17.14 24.74 12.74
N THR A 243 -16.15 24.02 13.30
CA THR A 243 -16.27 23.47 14.66
C THR A 243 -16.00 24.51 15.75
N SER A 244 -15.27 25.58 15.44
CA SER A 244 -15.02 26.69 16.38
C SER A 244 -16.25 27.58 16.59
N GLU A 245 -17.13 27.71 15.60
CA GLU A 245 -18.35 28.51 15.75
C GLU A 245 -19.42 27.83 16.63
N LEU A 246 -19.48 26.50 16.65
CA LEU A 246 -20.38 25.76 17.53
C LEU A 246 -19.97 25.81 19.01
N GLN A 247 -18.71 26.08 19.31
CA GLN A 247 -18.22 26.24 20.68
C GLN A 247 -18.46 27.64 21.26
N SER A 248 -18.69 28.67 20.43
CA SER A 248 -18.92 30.04 20.90
C SER A 248 -20.38 30.32 21.33
N HIS A 249 -21.33 29.40 21.06
CA HIS A 249 -22.73 29.57 21.39
C HIS A 249 -23.20 28.87 22.67
N THR A 250 -22.25 28.32 23.48
CA THR A 250 -22.62 27.62 24.72
C THR A 250 -22.15 28.36 25.98
N GLU A 251 -21.80 29.64 25.88
CA GLU A 251 -21.60 30.56 27.03
C GLU A 251 -22.66 31.63 27.02
N ILE A 252 -23.86 31.31 27.50
CA ILE A 252 -24.80 32.26 28.13
C ILE A 252 -25.47 31.53 29.29
#